data_f8b7f8a44cdb1507b4d93c918ac17f29
#
_entry.id   f8b7f8a44cdb1507b4d93c918ac17f29
#
_cell.length_a   1.000
_cell.length_b   1.000
_cell.length_c   1.000
_cell.angle_alpha   90.00
_cell.angle_beta   90.00
_cell.angle_gamma   90.00
#
_symmetry.space_group_name_H-M   'P 1'
#
loop_
_entity.id
_entity.type
_entity.pdbx_description
1 polymer ?
#
loop_
_entity_poly.entity_id
_entity_poly.type
_entity_poly.pdbx_seq_one_letter_code
_entity_poly.pdbx_strand_id
1 'polypeptide(L)'
;MNSQKGIVGCLLLACTLQMSAQVKTYKYRVNFRDKAETTYALDKPSAYLSERALERRMKQGLPVDSTDIPVCRSYIDMLVGKGAQLVSKSKWNNTVVVQVSDTSVIDKVAALPFVTAVRKVWTCLLY
;
A
#
# COMPACT_ATOMS: atom_id res chain seq x y z
N MET A 1 22.67 -32.04 -61.49
CA MET A 1 21.25 -32.20 -61.21
C MET A 1 21.00 -31.91 -59.77
N ASN A 2 20.65 -30.71 -59.49
CA ASN A 2 20.69 -30.18 -58.13
C ASN A 2 19.27 -30.18 -57.58
N SER A 3 19.01 -31.12 -56.73
CA SER A 3 17.81 -31.10 -55.91
C SER A 3 18.08 -30.20 -54.72
N GLN A 4 17.96 -28.94 -54.91
CA GLN A 4 17.78 -27.97 -53.85
C GLN A 4 16.32 -28.13 -53.33
N LYS A 5 16.10 -29.20 -52.64
CA LYS A 5 14.89 -29.27 -51.85
C LYS A 5 15.09 -28.35 -50.65
N GLY A 6 14.45 -27.20 -50.79
CA GLY A 6 14.41 -26.20 -49.79
C GLY A 6 14.04 -26.80 -48.45
N ILE A 7 14.96 -26.67 -47.54
CA ILE A 7 14.68 -26.68 -46.15
C ILE A 7 13.88 -25.39 -45.95
N VAL A 8 12.58 -25.47 -46.27
CA VAL A 8 11.63 -24.54 -45.69
C VAL A 8 11.73 -24.82 -44.22
N GLY A 9 12.63 -24.10 -43.63
CA GLY A 9 12.75 -24.07 -42.21
C GLY A 9 11.36 -23.79 -41.68
N CYS A 10 10.81 -24.78 -41.03
CA CYS A 10 9.74 -24.63 -40.12
C CYS A 10 10.27 -23.68 -39.05
N LEU A 11 10.25 -22.40 -39.40
CA LEU A 11 10.30 -21.34 -38.41
C LEU A 11 8.95 -21.43 -37.69
N LEU A 12 8.80 -22.49 -36.94
CA LEU A 12 7.84 -22.58 -35.89
C LEU A 12 8.15 -21.38 -35.01
N LEU A 13 7.45 -20.33 -35.35
CA LEU A 13 7.21 -19.22 -34.48
C LEU A 13 6.72 -19.85 -33.17
N ALA A 14 7.65 -20.15 -32.30
CA ALA A 14 7.38 -20.43 -30.92
C ALA A 14 6.81 -19.11 -30.37
N CYS A 15 5.52 -18.93 -30.64
CA CYS A 15 4.68 -18.00 -29.92
C CYS A 15 4.74 -18.51 -28.48
N THR A 16 5.76 -18.08 -27.77
CA THR A 16 5.80 -18.19 -26.32
C THR A 16 4.64 -17.33 -25.86
N LEU A 17 3.49 -17.97 -25.72
CA LEU A 17 2.39 -17.48 -24.90
C LEU A 17 3.00 -17.25 -23.52
N GLN A 18 3.47 -16.04 -23.30
CA GLN A 18 3.75 -15.57 -21.95
C GLN A 18 2.39 -15.50 -21.25
N MET A 19 1.99 -16.62 -20.72
CA MET A 19 0.93 -16.64 -19.71
C MET A 19 1.50 -15.83 -18.53
N SER A 20 1.21 -14.55 -18.55
CA SER A 20 1.33 -13.73 -17.35
C SER A 20 0.40 -14.34 -16.33
N ALA A 21 0.93 -15.23 -15.50
CA ALA A 21 0.20 -15.72 -14.35
C ALA A 21 -0.15 -14.49 -13.51
N GLN A 22 -1.40 -14.11 -13.54
CA GLN A 22 -1.89 -13.02 -12.70
C GLN A 22 -1.69 -13.46 -11.25
N VAL A 23 -0.68 -12.91 -10.60
CA VAL A 23 -0.45 -13.15 -9.18
C VAL A 23 -1.67 -12.64 -8.43
N LYS A 24 -2.40 -13.55 -7.83
CA LYS A 24 -3.56 -13.21 -7.02
C LYS A 24 -3.11 -12.41 -5.82
N THR A 25 -3.60 -11.19 -5.71
CA THR A 25 -3.25 -10.29 -4.61
C THR A 25 -4.46 -9.99 -3.76
N TYR A 26 -4.23 -9.78 -2.48
CA TYR A 26 -5.26 -9.47 -1.50
C TYR A 26 -4.95 -8.16 -0.83
N LYS A 27 -5.98 -7.35 -0.60
CA LYS A 27 -5.85 -6.07 0.10
C LYS A 27 -6.42 -6.18 1.51
N TYR A 28 -5.70 -5.61 2.46
CA TYR A 28 -6.08 -5.58 3.87
C TYR A 28 -5.93 -4.17 4.41
N ARG A 29 -6.91 -3.74 5.21
CA ARG A 29 -6.82 -2.54 6.01
C ARG A 29 -6.23 -2.90 7.36
N VAL A 30 -5.15 -2.23 7.72
CA VAL A 30 -4.45 -2.38 9.00
C VAL A 30 -4.69 -1.13 9.83
N ASN A 31 -5.21 -1.29 11.03
CA ASN A 31 -5.44 -0.21 11.98
C ASN A 31 -4.28 -0.18 12.97
N PHE A 32 -3.73 1.01 13.20
CA PHE A 32 -2.69 1.22 14.21
C PHE A 32 -3.28 1.74 15.52
N ARG A 33 -2.65 1.37 16.63
CA ARG A 33 -3.06 1.77 17.97
C ARG A 33 -2.89 3.26 18.21
N ASP A 34 -1.74 3.80 17.79
CA ASP A 34 -1.33 5.16 18.07
C ASP A 34 -0.41 5.72 16.96
N LYS A 35 0.12 6.92 17.21
CA LYS A 35 1.13 7.59 16.38
C LYS A 35 2.38 7.93 17.22
N ALA A 36 2.70 7.11 18.22
CA ALA A 36 3.71 7.42 19.23
C ALA A 36 5.12 7.60 18.64
N GLU A 37 5.46 6.83 17.62
CA GLU A 37 6.77 6.90 16.96
C GLU A 37 6.81 7.89 15.78
N THR A 38 5.96 8.91 15.81
CA THR A 38 5.99 9.95 14.79
C THR A 38 7.14 10.92 15.03
N THR A 39 7.73 11.42 13.94
CA THR A 39 8.72 12.50 13.97
C THR A 39 8.05 13.88 13.94
N TYR A 40 6.74 13.94 13.81
CA TYR A 40 5.98 15.19 13.71
C TYR A 40 5.44 15.60 15.08
N ALA A 41 5.48 16.90 15.35
CA ALA A 41 4.97 17.50 16.57
C ALA A 41 3.82 18.47 16.27
N LEU A 42 2.87 18.60 17.19
CA LEU A 42 1.68 19.46 17.02
C LEU A 42 2.04 20.96 16.95
N ASP A 43 3.15 21.36 17.56
CA ASP A 43 3.66 22.73 17.56
C ASP A 43 4.24 23.19 16.21
N LYS A 44 4.51 22.23 15.29
CA LYS A 44 5.07 22.49 13.96
C LYS A 44 4.20 21.92 12.84
N PRO A 45 2.96 22.42 12.69
CA PRO A 45 2.01 21.85 11.73
C PRO A 45 2.43 22.07 10.28
N SER A 46 3.27 23.06 9.98
CA SER A 46 3.82 23.29 8.64
C SER A 46 4.71 22.16 8.12
N ALA A 47 5.18 21.27 9.01
CA ALA A 47 5.97 20.10 8.61
C ALA A 47 5.14 19.01 7.92
N TYR A 48 3.81 19.00 8.11
CA TYR A 48 2.92 17.95 7.57
C TYR A 48 1.60 18.46 6.98
N LEU A 49 1.29 19.75 7.15
CA LEU A 49 0.17 20.41 6.53
C LEU A 49 0.65 21.49 5.54
N SER A 50 -0.01 21.60 4.41
CA SER A 50 0.25 22.68 3.46
C SER A 50 -0.23 24.01 4.03
N GLU A 51 0.40 25.11 3.60
CA GLU A 51 0.01 26.46 3.96
C GLU A 51 -1.49 26.73 3.72
N ARG A 52 -2.00 26.29 2.58
CA ARG A 52 -3.42 26.39 2.23
C ARG A 52 -4.33 25.61 3.21
N ALA A 53 -3.86 24.50 3.74
CA ALA A 53 -4.61 23.74 4.74
C ALA A 53 -4.63 24.48 6.10
N LEU A 54 -3.53 25.10 6.48
CA LEU A 54 -3.42 25.91 7.70
C LEU A 54 -4.29 27.16 7.63
N GLU A 55 -4.25 27.90 6.52
CA GLU A 55 -5.11 29.06 6.30
C GLU A 55 -6.61 28.70 6.39
N ARG A 56 -7.01 27.61 5.75
CA ARG A 56 -8.40 27.15 5.80
C ARG A 56 -8.85 26.84 7.21
N ARG A 57 -8.00 26.19 8.04
CA ARG A 57 -8.28 25.91 9.43
C ARG A 57 -8.41 27.17 10.26
N MET A 58 -7.51 28.13 10.06
CA MET A 58 -7.60 29.44 10.73
C MET A 58 -8.91 30.15 10.42
N LYS A 59 -9.30 30.18 9.15
CA LYS A 59 -10.58 30.80 8.73
C LYS A 59 -11.80 30.10 9.33
N GLN A 60 -11.72 28.81 9.61
CA GLN A 60 -12.80 28.00 10.19
C GLN A 60 -12.72 27.92 11.72
N GLY A 61 -11.70 28.48 12.35
CA GLY A 61 -11.51 28.37 13.80
C GLY A 61 -11.21 26.95 14.28
N LEU A 62 -10.66 26.08 13.39
CA LEU A 62 -10.37 24.68 13.69
C LEU A 62 -8.91 24.53 14.13
N PRO A 63 -8.62 24.09 15.36
CA PRO A 63 -7.27 23.83 15.81
C PRO A 63 -6.67 22.61 15.06
N VAL A 64 -5.35 22.57 14.98
CA VAL A 64 -4.63 21.37 14.53
C VAL A 64 -4.57 20.38 15.68
N ASP A 65 -4.88 19.13 15.41
CA ASP A 65 -4.89 18.08 16.42
C ASP A 65 -4.10 16.82 15.99
N SER A 66 -4.08 15.82 16.85
CA SER A 66 -3.35 14.56 16.60
C SER A 66 -3.85 13.78 15.37
N THR A 67 -5.09 14.02 14.93
CA THR A 67 -5.63 13.35 13.74
C THR A 67 -5.00 13.88 12.46
N ASP A 68 -4.47 15.11 12.48
CA ASP A 68 -3.78 15.71 11.35
C ASP A 68 -2.37 15.18 11.14
N ILE A 69 -1.76 14.65 12.19
CA ILE A 69 -0.44 14.04 12.12
C ILE A 69 -0.49 12.83 11.18
N PRO A 70 0.46 12.71 10.24
CA PRO A 70 0.55 11.54 9.36
C PRO A 70 0.68 10.23 10.12
N VAL A 71 0.31 9.14 9.46
CA VAL A 71 0.55 7.79 9.96
C VAL A 71 2.04 7.58 10.17
N CYS A 72 2.40 6.90 11.26
CA CYS A 72 3.78 6.65 11.66
C CYS A 72 4.56 5.94 10.56
N ARG A 73 5.64 6.54 10.11
CA ARG A 73 6.47 6.00 9.03
C ARG A 73 7.16 4.71 9.44
N SER A 74 7.67 4.63 10.66
CA SER A 74 8.32 3.43 11.20
C SER A 74 7.37 2.22 11.18
N TYR A 75 6.09 2.42 11.51
CA TYR A 75 5.09 1.35 11.46
C TYR A 75 4.88 0.84 10.03
N ILE A 76 4.78 1.76 9.06
CA ILE A 76 4.66 1.40 7.64
C ILE A 76 5.89 0.61 7.19
N ASP A 77 7.08 1.05 7.54
CA ASP A 77 8.33 0.40 7.14
C ASP A 77 8.45 -1.01 7.74
N MET A 78 7.94 -1.23 8.96
CA MET A 78 7.85 -2.58 9.53
C MET A 78 6.88 -3.48 8.78
N LEU A 79 5.73 -2.97 8.31
CA LEU A 79 4.80 -3.73 7.48
C LEU A 79 5.44 -4.14 6.15
N VAL A 80 6.13 -3.20 5.50
CA VAL A 80 6.83 -3.44 4.24
C VAL A 80 7.95 -4.46 4.45
N GLY A 81 8.68 -4.38 5.55
CA GLY A 81 9.70 -5.36 5.93
C GLY A 81 9.16 -6.77 6.16
N LYS A 82 7.86 -6.95 6.44
CA LYS A 82 7.20 -8.26 6.51
C LYS A 82 6.70 -8.78 5.16
N GLY A 83 6.86 -8.01 4.08
CA GLY A 83 6.44 -8.38 2.73
C GLY A 83 5.10 -7.79 2.28
N ALA A 84 4.55 -6.86 3.03
CA ALA A 84 3.35 -6.13 2.62
C ALA A 84 3.72 -4.93 1.74
N GLN A 85 2.91 -4.65 0.71
CA GLN A 85 3.05 -3.46 -0.12
C GLN A 85 2.04 -2.41 0.32
N LEU A 86 2.49 -1.19 0.56
CA LEU A 86 1.61 -0.07 0.88
C LEU A 86 0.81 0.35 -0.34
N VAL A 87 -0.51 0.41 -0.22
CA VAL A 87 -1.44 0.88 -1.26
C VAL A 87 -1.93 2.28 -0.94
N SER A 88 -2.40 2.51 0.28
CA SER A 88 -2.89 3.82 0.71
C SER A 88 -2.78 3.98 2.22
N LYS A 89 -2.91 5.21 2.69
CA LYS A 89 -2.87 5.56 4.11
C LYS A 89 -3.94 6.60 4.44
N SER A 90 -4.51 6.52 5.63
CA SER A 90 -5.46 7.48 6.16
C SER A 90 -5.00 7.97 7.53
N LYS A 91 -4.63 9.25 7.60
CA LYS A 91 -4.15 9.87 8.84
C LYS A 91 -5.25 10.00 9.90
N TRP A 92 -6.47 10.30 9.47
CA TRP A 92 -7.60 10.50 10.39
C TRP A 92 -8.04 9.22 11.09
N ASN A 93 -8.06 8.12 10.36
CA ASN A 93 -8.41 6.81 10.92
C ASN A 93 -7.20 6.05 11.48
N ASN A 94 -6.00 6.60 11.33
CA ASN A 94 -4.74 5.95 11.67
C ASN A 94 -4.61 4.54 11.09
N THR A 95 -4.91 4.43 9.79
CA THR A 95 -4.94 3.16 9.07
C THR A 95 -4.12 3.21 7.80
N VAL A 96 -3.71 2.05 7.36
CA VAL A 96 -3.12 1.84 6.03
C VAL A 96 -3.83 0.70 5.32
N VAL A 97 -3.82 0.74 4.00
CA VAL A 97 -4.20 -0.40 3.16
C VAL A 97 -2.93 -0.98 2.58
N VAL A 98 -2.75 -2.25 2.78
CA VAL A 98 -1.63 -3.02 2.24
C VAL A 98 -2.12 -4.08 1.28
N GLN A 99 -1.28 -4.43 0.33
CA GLN A 99 -1.49 -5.52 -0.61
C GLN A 99 -0.46 -6.61 -0.35
N VAL A 100 -0.90 -7.85 -0.38
CA VAL A 100 -0.05 -9.03 -0.21
C VAL A 100 -0.40 -10.07 -1.27
N SER A 101 0.58 -10.82 -1.71
CA SER A 101 0.39 -12.02 -2.56
C SER A 101 0.23 -13.30 -1.73
N ASP A 102 0.82 -13.31 -0.55
CA ASP A 102 0.75 -14.42 0.40
C ASP A 102 0.01 -13.98 1.67
N THR A 103 -1.05 -14.69 2.00
CA THR A 103 -1.86 -14.40 3.20
C THR A 103 -1.13 -14.65 4.51
N SER A 104 -0.07 -15.48 4.51
CA SER A 104 0.76 -15.73 5.71
C SER A 104 1.45 -14.45 6.22
N VAL A 105 1.67 -13.48 5.34
CA VAL A 105 2.21 -12.16 5.71
C VAL A 105 1.26 -11.44 6.67
N ILE A 106 -0.05 -11.65 6.54
CA ILE A 106 -1.05 -10.98 7.36
C ILE A 106 -0.99 -11.42 8.81
N ASP A 107 -0.70 -12.69 9.07
CA ASP A 107 -0.53 -13.20 10.44
C ASP A 107 0.68 -12.53 11.12
N LYS A 108 1.77 -12.33 10.35
CA LYS A 108 2.96 -11.61 10.83
C LYS A 108 2.68 -10.13 11.09
N VAL A 109 1.85 -9.51 10.26
CA VAL A 109 1.41 -8.12 10.43
C VAL A 109 0.51 -7.99 11.65
N ALA A 110 -0.46 -8.88 11.81
CA ALA A 110 -1.39 -8.87 12.94
C ALA A 110 -0.70 -9.11 14.30
N ALA A 111 0.44 -9.78 14.31
CA ALA A 111 1.23 -10.03 15.51
C ALA A 111 2.05 -8.80 15.99
N LEU A 112 2.10 -7.71 15.21
CA LEU A 112 2.84 -6.52 15.59
C LEU A 112 2.14 -5.77 16.74
N PRO A 113 2.88 -5.28 17.75
CA PRO A 113 2.29 -4.74 18.97
C PRO A 113 1.50 -3.44 18.77
N PHE A 114 1.75 -2.72 17.70
CA PHE A 114 1.06 -1.47 17.36
C PHE A 114 -0.13 -1.67 16.41
N VAL A 115 -0.39 -2.89 15.96
CA VAL A 115 -1.54 -3.25 15.12
C VAL A 115 -2.71 -3.66 16.01
N THR A 116 -3.85 -2.99 15.86
CA THR A 116 -5.05 -3.28 16.65
C THR A 116 -6.06 -4.14 15.90
N ALA A 117 -6.12 -4.01 14.59
CA ALA A 117 -7.02 -4.80 13.76
C ALA A 117 -6.52 -4.91 12.32
N VAL A 118 -6.77 -6.05 11.71
CA VAL A 118 -6.53 -6.29 10.29
C VAL A 118 -7.83 -6.79 9.66
N ARG A 119 -8.28 -6.14 8.60
CA ARG A 119 -9.53 -6.48 7.91
C ARG A 119 -9.31 -6.57 6.41
N LYS A 120 -9.80 -7.63 5.80
CA LYS A 120 -9.76 -7.80 4.35
C LYS A 120 -10.62 -6.72 3.68
N VAL A 121 -10.05 -6.07 2.64
CA VAL A 121 -10.77 -5.10 1.82
C VAL A 121 -11.36 -5.85 0.63
N TRP A 122 -12.68 -5.81 0.51
CA TRP A 122 -13.39 -6.38 -0.63
C TRP A 122 -13.40 -5.37 -1.77
N THR A 123 -13.02 -5.81 -2.96
CA THR A 123 -13.20 -5.00 -4.17
C THR A 123 -14.65 -5.17 -4.61
N CYS A 124 -15.44 -4.12 -4.49
CA CYS A 124 -16.75 -4.06 -5.10
C CYS A 124 -16.55 -3.76 -6.59
N LEU A 125 -16.83 -4.74 -7.43
CA LEU A 125 -16.92 -4.50 -8.87
C LEU A 125 -18.29 -3.86 -9.12
N LEU A 126 -18.29 -2.56 -9.36
CA LEU A 126 -19.45 -1.90 -9.95
C LEU A 126 -19.49 -2.29 -11.42
N TYR A 127 -20.48 -3.05 -11.81
CA TYR A 127 -20.81 -3.30 -13.20
C TYR A 127 -21.60 -2.13 -13.76
#